data_255ae76d6d7f81d6947ff36c50177d51
#
_entry.id   255ae76d6d7f81d6947ff36c50177d51
#
_cell.length_a   1.000
_cell.length_b   1.000
_cell.length_c   1.000
_cell.angle_alpha   90.00
_cell.angle_beta   90.00
_cell.angle_gamma   90.00
#
_symmetry.space_group_name_H-M   'P 1'
#
loop_
_entity.id
_entity.type
_entity.pdbx_description
1 polymer ?
#
loop_
_entity_poly.entity_id
_entity_poly.type
_entity_poly.pdbx_seq_one_letter_code
_entity_poly.pdbx_strand_id
1 'polypeptide(L)' 'MDGKKFRKWRKARKLSQKDLAGLLGLKPRMIQYYEKGEREGKSVKIPKSVRLACYALDLGIIDYDGEKTRPG' A
#
# COMPACT_ATOMS: atom_id res chain seq x y z
N MET A 1 -5.88 -7.75 5.75
CA MET A 1 -5.79 -7.60 4.27
C MET A 1 -4.83 -8.62 3.72
N ASP A 2 -5.25 -9.45 2.82
CA ASP A 2 -4.36 -10.41 2.16
C ASP A 2 -3.95 -9.87 0.79
N GLY A 3 -3.09 -10.63 0.10
CA GLY A 3 -2.56 -10.18 -1.19
C GLY A 3 -3.62 -9.99 -2.26
N LYS A 4 -4.65 -10.82 -2.25
CA LYS A 4 -5.73 -10.70 -3.25
C LYS A 4 -6.54 -9.44 -2.99
N LYS A 5 -6.85 -9.15 -1.73
CA LYS A 5 -7.59 -7.95 -1.37
C LYS A 5 -6.77 -6.70 -1.67
N PHE A 6 -5.46 -6.76 -1.41
CA PHE A 6 -4.55 -5.66 -1.69
C PHE A 6 -4.53 -5.35 -3.19
N ARG A 7 -4.39 -6.39 -4.02
CA ARG A 7 -4.38 -6.21 -5.46
C ARG A 7 -5.70 -5.65 -5.97
N LYS A 8 -6.82 -6.18 -5.46
CA LYS A 8 -8.13 -5.72 -5.85
C LYS A 8 -8.33 -4.25 -5.47
N TRP A 9 -7.88 -3.89 -4.27
CA TRP A 9 -7.94 -2.52 -3.78
C TRP A 9 -7.15 -1.59 -4.71
N ARG A 10 -5.94 -2.00 -5.08
CA ARG A 10 -5.10 -1.21 -5.98
C ARG A 10 -5.75 -1.02 -7.36
N LYS A 11 -6.24 -2.11 -7.93
CA LYS A 11 -6.84 -2.05 -9.27
C LYS A 11 -8.10 -1.20 -9.29
N ALA A 12 -8.87 -1.23 -8.22
CA ALA A 12 -10.08 -0.41 -8.13
C ALA A 12 -9.75 1.07 -8.21
N ARG A 13 -8.52 1.44 -7.84
CA ARG A 13 -8.07 2.82 -7.91
C ARG A 13 -7.31 3.14 -9.18
N LYS A 14 -7.23 2.16 -10.08
CA LYS A 14 -6.54 2.31 -11.36
C LYS A 14 -5.07 2.69 -11.20
N LEU A 15 -4.44 2.14 -10.17
CA LEU A 15 -3.03 2.38 -9.92
C LEU A 15 -2.22 1.19 -10.40
N SER A 16 -1.10 1.47 -11.06
CA SER A 16 -0.16 0.41 -11.39
C SER A 16 0.61 0.06 -10.12
N GLN A 17 1.35 -1.04 -10.14
CA GLN A 17 2.21 -1.39 -9.02
C GLN A 17 3.25 -0.30 -8.78
N LYS A 18 3.77 0.28 -9.85
CA LYS A 18 4.75 1.35 -9.76
C LYS A 18 4.14 2.61 -9.14
N ASP A 19 2.92 2.96 -9.56
CA ASP A 19 2.24 4.12 -9.02
C ASP A 19 2.00 3.97 -7.52
N LEU A 20 1.50 2.81 -7.11
CA LEU A 20 1.23 2.57 -5.70
C LEU A 20 2.52 2.58 -4.89
N ALA A 21 3.58 1.98 -5.42
CA ALA A 21 4.87 1.97 -4.74
C ALA A 21 5.34 3.39 -4.48
N GLY A 22 5.20 4.28 -5.46
CA GLY A 22 5.58 5.68 -5.28
C GLY A 22 4.77 6.36 -4.19
N LEU A 23 3.47 6.10 -4.14
CA LEU A 23 2.61 6.69 -3.12
C LEU A 23 2.92 6.17 -1.71
N LEU A 24 3.34 4.92 -1.61
CA LEU A 24 3.66 4.31 -0.32
C LEU A 24 5.12 4.45 0.09
N GLY A 25 5.95 4.99 -0.78
CA GLY A 25 7.37 5.10 -0.49
C GLY A 25 8.09 3.77 -0.53
N LEU A 26 7.60 2.85 -1.36
CA LEU A 26 8.15 1.50 -1.48
C LEU A 26 8.67 1.26 -2.89
N LYS A 27 9.40 0.17 -3.07
CA LYS A 27 9.82 -0.26 -4.40
C LYS A 27 8.70 -1.08 -5.03
N PRO A 28 8.51 -1.01 -6.36
CA PRO A 28 7.47 -1.82 -7.02
C PRO A 28 7.55 -3.30 -6.71
N ARG A 29 8.78 -3.82 -6.50
CA ARG A 29 8.99 -5.22 -6.15
C ARG A 29 8.27 -5.60 -4.86
N MET A 30 8.23 -4.69 -3.90
CA MET A 30 7.53 -4.96 -2.64
C MET A 30 6.03 -5.11 -2.87
N ILE A 31 5.47 -4.30 -3.76
CA ILE A 31 4.04 -4.42 -4.07
C ILE A 31 3.77 -5.80 -4.65
N GLN A 32 4.66 -6.29 -5.53
CA GLN A 32 4.50 -7.62 -6.12
C GLN A 32 4.51 -8.70 -5.04
N TYR A 33 5.45 -8.61 -4.08
CA TYR A 33 5.53 -9.59 -3.00
C TYR A 33 4.26 -9.58 -2.15
N TYR A 34 3.74 -8.42 -1.84
CA TYR A 34 2.51 -8.32 -1.05
C TYR A 34 1.32 -8.95 -1.79
N GLU A 35 1.21 -8.69 -3.09
CA GLU A 35 0.09 -9.23 -3.88
C GLU A 35 0.22 -10.73 -4.06
N LYS A 36 1.44 -11.22 -4.22
CA LYS A 36 1.68 -12.63 -4.38
C LYS A 36 1.58 -13.38 -3.07
N GLY A 37 1.91 -12.72 -1.97
CA GLY A 37 1.88 -13.33 -0.65
C GLY A 37 3.12 -14.13 -0.32
N GLU A 38 4.13 -14.08 -1.18
CA GLU A 38 5.37 -14.80 -0.93
C GLU A 38 6.56 -14.20 -1.63
N ARG A 39 7.74 -14.53 -1.11
CA ARG A 39 9.00 -14.14 -1.69
C ARG A 39 9.96 -15.30 -1.49
N GLU A 40 10.43 -15.89 -2.58
CA GLU A 40 11.36 -17.01 -2.54
C GLU A 40 10.86 -18.15 -1.63
N GLY A 41 9.58 -18.46 -1.77
CA GLY A 41 8.97 -19.55 -1.00
C GLY A 41 8.58 -19.21 0.43
N LYS A 42 8.88 -17.99 0.86
CA LYS A 42 8.52 -17.56 2.21
C LYS A 42 7.30 -16.67 2.19
N SER A 43 6.44 -16.85 3.18
CA SER A 43 5.24 -16.04 3.30
C SER A 43 5.59 -14.58 3.53
N VAL A 44 4.91 -13.69 2.82
CA VAL A 44 5.07 -12.26 2.99
C VAL A 44 3.71 -11.68 3.36
N LYS A 45 3.64 -11.09 4.55
CA LYS A 45 2.39 -10.47 5.00
C LYS A 45 2.47 -8.96 4.78
N ILE A 46 1.33 -8.35 4.57
CA ILE A 46 1.26 -6.91 4.41
C ILE A 46 1.34 -6.27 5.80
N PRO A 47 2.39 -5.49 6.07
CA PRO A 47 2.55 -4.89 7.40
C PRO A 47 1.41 -3.96 7.76
N LYS A 48 1.16 -3.82 9.04
CA LYS A 48 0.11 -2.92 9.51
C LYS A 48 0.34 -1.50 9.01
N SER A 49 1.59 -1.05 8.96
CA SER A 49 1.91 0.29 8.47
C SER A 49 1.45 0.49 7.04
N VAL A 50 1.59 -0.53 6.19
CA VAL A 50 1.14 -0.45 4.80
C VAL A 50 -0.38 -0.45 4.74
N ARG A 51 -1.04 -1.26 5.57
CA ARG A 51 -2.50 -1.26 5.60
C ARG A 51 -3.06 0.09 6.03
N LEU A 52 -2.44 0.72 7.02
CA LEU A 52 -2.85 2.04 7.47
C LEU A 52 -2.60 3.09 6.39
N ALA A 53 -1.48 2.95 5.66
CA ALA A 53 -1.19 3.85 4.55
C ALA A 53 -2.23 3.73 3.44
N CYS A 54 -2.70 2.51 3.16
CA CYS A 54 -3.76 2.31 2.17
C CYS A 54 -5.03 3.05 2.59
N TYR A 55 -5.37 2.98 3.87
CA TYR A 55 -6.55 3.68 4.36
C TYR A 55 -6.37 5.19 4.26
N ALA A 56 -5.17 5.69 4.55
CA ALA A 56 -4.87 7.11 4.39
C ALA A 56 -5.07 7.55 2.94
N LEU A 57 -4.63 6.73 1.98
CA LEU A 57 -4.85 7.03 0.57
C LEU A 57 -6.34 7.08 0.22
N ASP A 58 -7.15 6.22 0.85
CA ASP A 58 -8.59 6.25 0.63
C ASP A 58 -9.20 7.57 1.10
N LEU A 59 -8.58 8.19 2.09
CA LEU A 59 -9.02 9.48 2.61
C LEU A 59 -8.39 10.65 1.88
N GLY A 60 -7.61 10.38 0.83
CA GLY A 60 -6.95 11.43 0.07
C GLY A 60 -5.68 11.97 0.70
N ILE A 61 -5.17 11.29 1.72
CA ILE A 61 -3.95 11.73 2.41
C ILE A 61 -2.77 11.04 1.75
N ILE A 62 -1.85 11.83 1.19
CA ILE A 62 -0.70 11.27 0.47
C ILE A 62 0.63 11.51 1.19
N ASP A 63 0.63 12.27 2.26
CA ASP A 63 1.84 12.52 3.02
C ASP A 63 1.47 13.11 4.38
N TYR A 64 2.42 13.14 5.29
CA TYR A 64 2.21 13.73 6.60
C TYR A 64 3.54 14.26 7.10
N ASP A 65 3.59 15.52 7.44
CA ASP A 65 4.80 16.16 7.88
C ASP A 65 4.97 16.22 9.39
N GLY A 66 4.04 15.64 10.11
CA GLY A 66 4.12 15.61 11.57
C GLY A 66 3.55 16.83 12.28
N GLU A 67 3.12 17.83 11.52
CA GLU A 67 2.65 19.04 12.15
C GLU A 67 1.15 19.20 12.22
N LYS A 68 0.43 18.80 11.19
CA LYS A 68 -0.96 19.02 11.16
C LYS A 68 -1.69 17.77 11.37
N THR A 69 -2.49 17.69 12.33
CA THR A 69 -3.16 16.49 12.64
C THR A 69 -4.54 16.40 12.13
N ARG A 70 -5.06 17.48 11.61
CA ARG A 70 -6.32 17.39 11.29
C ARG A 70 -6.78 18.16 10.33
N PRO A 71 -7.65 17.65 9.69
CA PRO A 71 -8.38 18.45 8.82
C PRO A 71 -9.10 19.39 9.69
N GLY A 72 -9.18 20.49 9.28
CA GLY A 72 -9.77 21.57 10.02
C GLY A 72 -11.16 21.32 10.49
#